data_abdcab352f30bd93bdd5a637e3d5a9a6
#
_entry.id   abdcab352f30bd93bdd5a637e3d5a9a6
#
_cell.length_a   1.000
_cell.length_b   1.000
_cell.length_c   1.000
_cell.angle_alpha   90.00
_cell.angle_beta   90.00
_cell.angle_gamma   90.00
#
_symmetry.space_group_name_H-M   'P 1'
#
loop_
_entity.id
_entity.type
_entity.pdbx_description
1 polymer ?
#
loop_
_entity_poly.entity_id
_entity_poly.type
_entity_poly.pdbx_seq_one_letter_code
_entity_poly.pdbx_strand_id
1 'polypeptide(L)'
;MIAGHLQIKNDNYYMVLNYTDANGKRRQPWIPTGLLAKGNKRRAEKLLLDTRKSFVPPVVSKENEDISSDMLFADYMELWLEIIRSSVEKTTFSSYTQMVKKKIAPYFRNTGLTLDGIQAKHIQSFYLHELKTVSPGTVIHYHANIHKALKYAVKMDLIPFNPADKVERPKKQRYIVDYYRQEELERLLEASKDHSYSLLIQMTAFYGLRRSEALGLKWDAIDFERDTITIKHIVTNAKIDGKCEIVCADRAKTKSSL
;
A
#
# COMPACT_ATOMS: atom_id res chain seq x y z
N MET A 1 27.67 -16.74 -23.40
CA MET A 1 28.12 -17.72 -22.37
C MET A 1 28.82 -16.93 -21.29
N ILE A 2 28.43 -17.07 -20.02
CA ILE A 2 28.96 -16.31 -18.91
C ILE A 2 30.38 -16.79 -18.56
N ALA A 3 31.31 -15.85 -18.27
CA ALA A 3 32.64 -16.21 -17.82
C ALA A 3 32.62 -16.67 -16.36
N GLY A 4 33.46 -17.65 -15.99
CA GLY A 4 33.56 -18.15 -14.63
C GLY A 4 34.77 -19.03 -14.45
N HIS A 5 35.21 -19.17 -13.18
CA HIS A 5 36.32 -20.01 -12.79
C HIS A 5 36.02 -20.69 -11.45
N LEU A 6 36.83 -21.72 -11.16
CA LEU A 6 36.79 -22.38 -9.85
C LEU A 6 37.75 -21.69 -8.87
N GLN A 7 37.31 -21.61 -7.62
CA GLN A 7 38.13 -21.13 -6.52
C GLN A 7 37.97 -22.08 -5.32
N ILE A 8 39.05 -22.25 -4.54
CA ILE A 8 39.06 -23.09 -3.34
C ILE A 8 38.98 -22.18 -2.12
N LYS A 9 38.05 -22.46 -1.22
CA LYS A 9 37.90 -21.80 0.06
C LYS A 9 37.47 -22.83 1.12
N ASN A 10 38.19 -22.88 2.23
CA ASN A 10 37.95 -23.85 3.31
C ASN A 10 37.84 -25.31 2.79
N ASP A 11 38.82 -25.72 2.00
CA ASP A 11 38.93 -27.05 1.36
C ASP A 11 37.77 -27.47 0.46
N ASN A 12 36.90 -26.54 0.05
CA ASN A 12 35.81 -26.78 -0.89
C ASN A 12 35.96 -25.97 -2.16
N TYR A 13 35.49 -26.55 -3.29
CA TYR A 13 35.36 -25.82 -4.54
C TYR A 13 34.16 -24.88 -4.52
N TYR A 14 34.38 -23.65 -5.02
CA TYR A 14 33.36 -22.67 -5.33
C TYR A 14 33.44 -22.31 -6.81
N MET A 15 32.28 -22.12 -7.44
CA MET A 15 32.17 -21.55 -8.79
C MET A 15 32.02 -20.05 -8.64
N VAL A 16 32.91 -19.28 -9.24
CA VAL A 16 32.83 -17.82 -9.31
C VAL A 16 32.39 -17.44 -10.72
N LEU A 17 31.19 -16.92 -10.86
CA LEU A 17 30.64 -16.48 -12.14
C LEU A 17 30.83 -14.98 -12.31
N ASN A 18 31.23 -14.55 -13.51
CA ASN A 18 31.43 -13.15 -13.82
C ASN A 18 30.39 -12.70 -14.84
N TYR A 19 29.52 -11.77 -14.45
CA TYR A 19 28.56 -11.18 -15.36
C TYR A 19 28.37 -9.68 -15.07
N THR A 20 27.82 -8.98 -16.03
CA THR A 20 27.40 -7.59 -15.88
C THR A 20 25.89 -7.58 -15.70
N ASP A 21 25.41 -6.93 -14.62
CA ASP A 21 23.98 -6.80 -14.38
C ASP A 21 23.33 -5.76 -15.33
N ALA A 22 22.01 -5.62 -15.28
CA ALA A 22 21.24 -4.71 -16.13
C ALA A 22 21.66 -3.24 -15.98
N ASN A 23 22.30 -2.88 -14.86
CA ASN A 23 22.79 -1.53 -14.56
C ASN A 23 24.26 -1.32 -14.97
N GLY A 24 24.86 -2.23 -15.73
CA GLY A 24 26.25 -2.14 -16.17
C GLY A 24 27.30 -2.50 -15.09
N LYS A 25 26.90 -2.90 -13.90
CA LYS A 25 27.79 -3.23 -12.78
C LYS A 25 28.28 -4.67 -12.86
N ARG A 26 29.57 -4.90 -12.73
CA ARG A 26 30.16 -6.26 -12.67
C ARG A 26 29.79 -6.95 -11.37
N ARG A 27 29.32 -8.21 -11.45
CA ARG A 27 28.97 -9.07 -10.35
C ARG A 27 29.78 -10.36 -10.38
N GLN A 28 30.17 -10.84 -9.21
CA GLN A 28 30.96 -12.06 -9.02
C GLN A 28 30.38 -12.94 -7.91
N PRO A 29 29.20 -13.55 -8.10
CA PRO A 29 28.64 -14.46 -7.10
C PRO A 29 29.51 -15.71 -6.94
N TRP A 30 29.68 -16.13 -5.69
CA TRP A 30 30.35 -17.36 -5.30
C TRP A 30 29.30 -18.44 -5.02
N ILE A 31 29.28 -19.48 -5.83
CA ILE A 31 28.32 -20.58 -5.70
C ILE A 31 29.06 -21.80 -5.16
N PRO A 32 28.67 -22.32 -3.99
CA PRO A 32 29.30 -23.51 -3.42
C PRO A 32 28.97 -24.73 -4.29
N THR A 33 29.96 -25.57 -4.59
CA THR A 33 29.77 -26.80 -5.34
C THR A 33 29.39 -27.99 -4.45
N GLY A 34 29.60 -27.88 -3.14
CA GLY A 34 29.47 -29.00 -2.19
C GLY A 34 30.59 -30.06 -2.32
N LEU A 35 31.62 -29.79 -3.14
CA LEU A 35 32.70 -30.74 -3.38
C LEU A 35 33.99 -30.32 -2.66
N LEU A 36 34.59 -31.27 -1.95
CA LEU A 36 35.93 -31.10 -1.38
C LEU A 36 36.97 -30.92 -2.50
N ALA A 37 37.97 -30.06 -2.28
CA ALA A 37 39.03 -29.75 -3.25
C ALA A 37 39.83 -31.00 -3.62
N LYS A 38 40.07 -31.89 -2.66
CA LYS A 38 40.89 -33.10 -2.88
C LYS A 38 40.11 -34.14 -3.73
N GLY A 39 40.63 -34.46 -4.90
CA GLY A 39 40.11 -35.52 -5.77
C GLY A 39 38.89 -35.16 -6.62
N ASN A 40 38.26 -33.99 -6.47
CA ASN A 40 37.01 -33.66 -7.15
C ASN A 40 37.16 -32.58 -8.27
N LYS A 41 38.35 -32.26 -8.73
CA LYS A 41 38.59 -31.20 -9.71
C LYS A 41 37.72 -31.37 -10.98
N ARG A 42 37.77 -32.56 -11.61
CA ARG A 42 37.00 -32.83 -12.84
C ARG A 42 35.47 -32.70 -12.65
N ARG A 43 34.95 -33.10 -11.49
CA ARG A 43 33.52 -32.95 -11.16
C ARG A 43 33.14 -31.48 -10.97
N ALA A 44 34.00 -30.71 -10.31
CA ALA A 44 33.79 -29.26 -10.14
C ALA A 44 33.86 -28.49 -11.46
N GLU A 45 34.78 -28.88 -12.38
CA GLU A 45 34.87 -28.30 -13.73
C GLU A 45 33.63 -28.59 -14.56
N LYS A 46 33.10 -29.82 -14.49
CA LYS A 46 31.86 -30.19 -15.17
C LYS A 46 30.67 -29.36 -14.64
N LEU A 47 30.51 -29.25 -13.32
CA LEU A 47 29.49 -28.43 -12.69
C LEU A 47 29.61 -26.96 -13.10
N LEU A 48 30.81 -26.43 -13.17
CA LEU A 48 31.04 -25.06 -13.65
C LEU A 48 30.58 -24.88 -15.11
N LEU A 49 30.91 -25.84 -15.98
CA LEU A 49 30.48 -25.79 -17.39
C LEU A 49 28.96 -25.85 -17.53
N ASP A 50 28.29 -26.74 -16.80
CA ASP A 50 26.83 -26.88 -16.84
C ASP A 50 26.16 -25.64 -16.24
N THR A 51 26.67 -25.12 -15.13
CA THR A 51 26.18 -23.88 -14.51
C THR A 51 26.35 -22.67 -15.45
N ARG A 52 27.50 -22.54 -16.15
CA ARG A 52 27.71 -21.45 -17.12
C ARG A 52 26.77 -21.48 -18.32
N LYS A 53 26.26 -22.68 -18.71
CA LYS A 53 25.29 -22.82 -19.79
C LYS A 53 23.87 -22.48 -19.36
N SER A 54 23.51 -22.88 -18.12
CA SER A 54 22.16 -22.72 -17.58
C SER A 54 21.97 -21.44 -16.75
N PHE A 55 23.05 -20.74 -16.36
CA PHE A 55 22.96 -19.56 -15.54
C PHE A 55 22.30 -18.42 -16.30
N VAL A 56 21.12 -18.08 -15.89
CA VAL A 56 20.46 -16.83 -16.26
C VAL A 56 20.81 -15.81 -15.16
N PRO A 57 21.48 -14.68 -15.50
CA PRO A 57 21.70 -13.63 -14.53
C PRO A 57 20.34 -13.31 -13.88
N PRO A 58 20.25 -13.22 -12.55
CA PRO A 58 19.03 -12.76 -11.93
C PRO A 58 18.70 -11.41 -12.57
N VAL A 59 17.56 -11.38 -13.26
CA VAL A 59 16.92 -10.10 -13.58
C VAL A 59 16.68 -9.50 -12.22
N VAL A 60 17.43 -8.45 -11.89
CA VAL A 60 17.16 -7.66 -10.70
C VAL A 60 15.77 -7.09 -10.98
N SER A 61 14.75 -7.80 -10.50
CA SER A 61 13.44 -7.23 -10.29
C SER A 61 13.73 -5.94 -9.51
N LYS A 62 13.06 -4.85 -9.82
CA LYS A 62 13.19 -3.53 -9.16
C LYS A 62 12.99 -3.55 -7.63
N GLU A 63 13.08 -4.71 -7.01
CA GLU A 63 12.81 -4.98 -5.58
C GLU A 63 13.96 -4.58 -4.64
N ASN A 64 15.13 -4.16 -5.18
CA ASN A 64 16.25 -3.61 -4.40
C ASN A 64 16.84 -2.38 -5.11
N GLU A 65 16.02 -1.44 -5.51
CA GLU A 65 16.50 -0.07 -5.61
C GLU A 65 16.79 0.36 -4.16
N ASP A 66 18.05 0.52 -3.80
CA ASP A 66 18.44 1.14 -2.53
C ASP A 66 17.65 2.44 -2.44
N ILE A 67 16.79 2.57 -1.43
CA ILE A 67 15.99 3.76 -1.21
C ILE A 67 16.99 4.90 -0.98
N SER A 68 17.11 5.77 -1.95
CA SER A 68 18.08 6.88 -1.91
C SER A 68 17.35 8.21 -1.85
N SER A 69 17.97 9.20 -1.21
CA SER A 69 17.42 10.55 -1.08
C SER A 69 17.34 11.31 -2.40
N ASP A 70 18.12 10.92 -3.40
CA ASP A 70 18.15 11.53 -4.75
C ASP A 70 17.09 10.96 -5.71
N MET A 71 16.33 9.94 -5.28
CA MET A 71 15.22 9.43 -6.08
C MET A 71 14.10 10.47 -6.21
N LEU A 72 13.31 10.39 -7.30
CA LEU A 72 12.15 11.28 -7.48
C LEU A 72 11.16 11.10 -6.33
N PHE A 73 10.67 12.21 -5.78
CA PHE A 73 9.67 12.18 -4.70
C PHE A 73 8.40 11.41 -5.11
N ALA A 74 8.01 11.49 -6.39
CA ALA A 74 6.88 10.73 -6.92
C ALA A 74 7.11 9.20 -6.82
N ASP A 75 8.32 8.74 -7.17
CA ASP A 75 8.68 7.32 -7.13
C ASP A 75 8.83 6.84 -5.69
N TYR A 76 9.39 7.70 -4.81
CA TYR A 76 9.41 7.45 -3.37
C TYR A 76 8.00 7.25 -2.79
N MET A 77 7.03 8.07 -3.17
CA MET A 77 5.64 7.93 -2.71
C MET A 77 5.01 6.60 -3.13
N GLU A 78 5.31 6.12 -4.34
CA GLU A 78 4.85 4.83 -4.82
C GLU A 78 5.57 3.67 -4.11
N LEU A 79 6.87 3.77 -3.88
CA LEU A 79 7.65 2.80 -3.11
C LEU A 79 7.16 2.72 -1.66
N TRP A 80 6.89 3.87 -1.03
CA TRP A 80 6.35 3.92 0.32
C TRP A 80 5.02 3.17 0.45
N LEU A 81 4.16 3.18 -0.58
CA LEU A 81 2.93 2.36 -0.58
C LEU A 81 3.25 0.87 -0.44
N GLU A 82 4.23 0.36 -1.16
CA GLU A 82 4.60 -1.05 -1.08
C GLU A 82 5.19 -1.40 0.30
N ILE A 83 5.97 -0.49 0.89
CA ILE A 83 6.52 -0.66 2.25
C ILE A 83 5.40 -0.80 3.29
N ILE A 84 4.36 0.02 3.20
CA ILE A 84 3.27 0.00 4.21
C ILE A 84 2.18 -1.04 3.91
N ARG A 85 2.23 -1.72 2.77
CA ARG A 85 1.18 -2.63 2.29
C ARG A 85 0.76 -3.67 3.33
N SER A 86 1.73 -4.26 4.03
CA SER A 86 1.48 -5.26 5.08
C SER A 86 1.10 -4.68 6.45
N SER A 87 1.32 -3.37 6.65
CA SER A 87 1.14 -2.72 7.95
C SER A 87 -0.20 -2.00 8.10
N VAL A 88 -0.99 -1.92 7.04
CA VAL A 88 -2.28 -1.24 7.02
C VAL A 88 -3.40 -2.15 6.51
N GLU A 89 -4.63 -1.86 6.94
CA GLU A 89 -5.81 -2.59 6.47
C GLU A 89 -6.01 -2.42 4.96
N LYS A 90 -6.52 -3.46 4.28
CA LYS A 90 -6.77 -3.47 2.83
C LYS A 90 -7.55 -2.25 2.33
N THR A 91 -8.58 -1.82 3.06
CA THR A 91 -9.38 -0.63 2.70
C THR A 91 -8.61 0.67 2.82
N THR A 92 -7.74 0.78 3.84
CA THR A 92 -6.85 1.93 4.04
C THR A 92 -5.80 1.96 2.93
N PHE A 93 -5.17 0.81 2.63
CA PHE A 93 -4.21 0.69 1.54
C PHE A 93 -4.83 1.09 0.20
N SER A 94 -6.04 0.62 -0.11
CA SER A 94 -6.79 1.00 -1.30
C SER A 94 -6.97 2.53 -1.41
N SER A 95 -7.38 3.18 -0.32
CA SER A 95 -7.53 4.64 -0.26
C SER A 95 -6.21 5.37 -0.50
N TYR A 96 -5.13 4.93 0.16
CA TYR A 96 -3.80 5.53 -0.01
C TYR A 96 -3.29 5.36 -1.44
N THR A 97 -3.43 4.16 -2.01
CA THR A 97 -3.05 3.88 -3.39
C THR A 97 -3.77 4.78 -4.38
N GLN A 98 -5.07 5.00 -4.20
CA GLN A 98 -5.81 5.90 -5.07
C GLN A 98 -5.33 7.35 -4.98
N MET A 99 -5.07 7.85 -3.76
CA MET A 99 -4.58 9.22 -3.56
C MET A 99 -3.18 9.41 -4.11
N VAL A 100 -2.27 8.47 -3.82
CA VAL A 100 -0.88 8.55 -4.27
C VAL A 100 -0.80 8.39 -5.79
N LYS A 101 -1.29 7.27 -6.35
CA LYS A 101 -1.11 6.95 -7.78
C LYS A 101 -1.91 7.85 -8.72
N LYS A 102 -3.07 8.41 -8.28
CA LYS A 102 -3.91 9.23 -9.16
C LYS A 102 -3.69 10.74 -9.03
N LYS A 103 -3.14 11.20 -7.89
CA LYS A 103 -3.04 12.63 -7.60
C LYS A 103 -1.64 13.06 -7.18
N ILE A 104 -1.10 12.48 -6.12
CA ILE A 104 0.17 12.94 -5.55
C ILE A 104 1.35 12.64 -6.49
N ALA A 105 1.56 11.38 -6.84
CA ALA A 105 2.69 10.99 -7.69
C ALA A 105 2.66 11.63 -9.08
N PRO A 106 1.53 11.70 -9.82
CA PRO A 106 1.49 12.40 -11.11
C PRO A 106 1.85 13.88 -11.03
N TYR A 107 1.37 14.59 -9.99
CA TYR A 107 1.70 16.00 -9.81
C TYR A 107 3.21 16.19 -9.60
N PHE A 108 3.79 15.47 -8.64
CA PHE A 108 5.20 15.64 -8.31
C PHE A 108 6.14 15.06 -9.38
N ARG A 109 5.72 14.06 -10.16
CA ARG A 109 6.50 13.55 -11.30
C ARG A 109 6.73 14.63 -12.35
N ASN A 110 5.72 15.48 -12.61
CA ASN A 110 5.85 16.59 -13.52
C ASN A 110 6.79 17.70 -13.01
N THR A 111 7.06 17.76 -11.71
CA THR A 111 7.97 18.75 -11.13
C THR A 111 9.43 18.31 -11.16
N GLY A 112 9.71 17.02 -11.33
CA GLY A 112 11.07 16.46 -11.30
C GLY A 112 11.79 16.58 -9.96
N LEU A 113 11.07 16.86 -8.85
CA LEU A 113 11.64 17.03 -7.53
C LEU A 113 12.08 15.68 -6.93
N THR A 114 13.28 15.66 -6.36
CA THR A 114 13.82 14.54 -5.60
C THR A 114 13.30 14.54 -4.15
N LEU A 115 13.49 13.42 -3.44
CA LEU A 115 13.05 13.30 -2.04
C LEU A 115 13.78 14.29 -1.12
N ASP A 116 15.07 14.51 -1.32
CA ASP A 116 15.86 15.50 -0.58
C ASP A 116 15.57 16.95 -1.02
N GLY A 117 15.14 17.14 -2.28
CA GLY A 117 14.78 18.43 -2.84
C GLY A 117 13.37 18.93 -2.47
N ILE A 118 12.53 18.07 -1.87
CA ILE A 118 11.16 18.45 -1.50
C ILE A 118 11.13 19.45 -0.33
N GLN A 119 10.40 20.54 -0.47
CA GLN A 119 10.27 21.60 0.53
C GLN A 119 8.81 21.89 0.84
N ALA A 120 8.53 22.53 1.98
CA ALA A 120 7.18 22.93 2.38
C ALA A 120 6.43 23.73 1.31
N LYS A 121 7.13 24.65 0.60
CA LYS A 121 6.55 25.44 -0.50
C LYS A 121 6.01 24.58 -1.64
N HIS A 122 6.67 23.48 -1.97
CA HIS A 122 6.24 22.60 -3.06
C HIS A 122 4.98 21.82 -2.66
N ILE A 123 4.91 21.38 -1.41
CA ILE A 123 3.73 20.71 -0.85
C ILE A 123 2.56 21.70 -0.76
N GLN A 124 2.83 22.93 -0.32
CA GLN A 124 1.82 24.00 -0.28
C GLN A 124 1.26 24.33 -1.67
N SER A 125 2.12 24.38 -2.70
CA SER A 125 1.71 24.59 -4.08
C SER A 125 0.81 23.45 -4.59
N PHE A 126 1.12 22.21 -4.23
CA PHE A 126 0.25 21.06 -4.52
C PHE A 126 -1.13 21.23 -3.90
N TYR A 127 -1.23 21.68 -2.63
CA TYR A 127 -2.54 21.88 -1.99
C TYR A 127 -3.34 22.99 -2.68
N LEU A 128 -2.70 24.10 -3.03
CA LEU A 128 -3.37 25.18 -3.78
C LEU A 128 -3.84 24.70 -5.16
N HIS A 129 -3.08 23.83 -5.81
CA HIS A 129 -3.48 23.23 -7.07
C HIS A 129 -4.73 22.34 -6.91
N GLU A 130 -4.71 21.42 -5.95
CA GLU A 130 -5.79 20.47 -5.73
C GLU A 130 -7.07 21.12 -5.19
N LEU A 131 -6.96 22.18 -4.37
CA LEU A 131 -8.12 22.92 -3.85
C LEU A 131 -9.00 23.55 -4.95
N LYS A 132 -8.50 23.67 -6.17
CA LYS A 132 -9.31 24.13 -7.32
C LYS A 132 -10.37 23.10 -7.75
N THR A 133 -10.16 21.83 -7.44
CA THR A 133 -10.99 20.73 -7.94
C THR A 133 -11.55 19.82 -6.85
N VAL A 134 -10.97 19.84 -5.65
CA VAL A 134 -11.39 18.98 -4.53
C VAL A 134 -11.64 19.78 -3.25
N SER A 135 -12.40 19.18 -2.32
CA SER A 135 -12.71 19.81 -1.03
C SER A 135 -11.49 19.90 -0.10
N PRO A 136 -11.48 20.87 0.84
CA PRO A 136 -10.46 20.97 1.88
C PRO A 136 -10.24 19.67 2.66
N GLY A 137 -11.31 18.91 2.92
CA GLY A 137 -11.23 17.61 3.56
C GLY A 137 -10.40 16.59 2.78
N THR A 138 -10.51 16.58 1.44
CA THR A 138 -9.72 15.71 0.56
C THR A 138 -8.24 16.08 0.60
N VAL A 139 -7.91 17.38 0.58
CA VAL A 139 -6.52 17.85 0.66
C VAL A 139 -5.89 17.49 2.01
N ILE A 140 -6.66 17.52 3.11
CA ILE A 140 -6.19 17.02 4.41
C ILE A 140 -5.83 15.53 4.36
N HIS A 141 -6.55 14.71 3.60
CA HIS A 141 -6.17 13.32 3.38
C HIS A 141 -4.91 13.16 2.53
N TYR A 142 -4.69 14.01 1.53
CA TYR A 142 -3.43 14.05 0.78
C TYR A 142 -2.27 14.43 1.69
N HIS A 143 -2.45 15.47 2.53
CA HIS A 143 -1.46 15.84 3.54
C HIS A 143 -1.10 14.66 4.44
N ALA A 144 -2.09 13.92 4.95
CA ALA A 144 -1.85 12.78 5.83
C ALA A 144 -0.98 11.69 5.17
N ASN A 145 -1.16 11.44 3.86
CA ASN A 145 -0.33 10.51 3.11
C ASN A 145 1.10 11.04 2.93
N ILE A 146 1.27 12.27 2.45
CA ILE A 146 2.57 12.92 2.26
C ILE A 146 3.33 12.98 3.58
N HIS A 147 2.68 13.44 4.63
CA HIS A 147 3.29 13.55 5.96
C HIS A 147 3.76 12.19 6.50
N LYS A 148 2.94 11.13 6.36
CA LYS A 148 3.32 9.77 6.78
C LYS A 148 4.52 9.24 5.99
N ALA A 149 4.53 9.43 4.67
CA ALA A 149 5.62 9.00 3.82
C ALA A 149 6.92 9.72 4.18
N LEU A 150 6.89 11.05 4.32
CA LEU A 150 8.06 11.84 4.71
C LEU A 150 8.51 11.55 6.15
N LYS A 151 7.59 11.28 7.08
CA LYS A 151 7.96 10.82 8.43
C LYS A 151 8.69 9.48 8.40
N TYR A 152 8.31 8.59 7.48
CA TYR A 152 9.04 7.35 7.27
C TYR A 152 10.43 7.61 6.68
N ALA A 153 10.56 8.54 5.72
CA ALA A 153 11.86 8.94 5.17
C ALA A 153 12.81 9.48 6.24
N VAL A 154 12.32 10.30 7.17
CA VAL A 154 13.11 10.77 8.33
C VAL A 154 13.53 9.60 9.22
N LYS A 155 12.63 8.64 9.49
CA LYS A 155 12.94 7.45 10.30
C LYS A 155 14.02 6.57 9.67
N MET A 156 14.14 6.59 8.34
CA MET A 156 15.13 5.84 7.57
C MET A 156 16.37 6.67 7.23
N ASP A 157 16.55 7.83 7.87
CA ASP A 157 17.67 8.76 7.67
C ASP A 157 17.87 9.22 6.21
N LEU A 158 16.82 9.16 5.38
CA LEU A 158 16.85 9.61 3.99
C LEU A 158 16.78 11.14 3.87
N ILE A 159 16.10 11.80 4.81
CA ILE A 159 15.98 13.25 4.92
C ILE A 159 16.10 13.68 6.39
N PRO A 160 16.67 14.86 6.68
CA PRO A 160 16.95 15.29 8.06
C PRO A 160 15.70 15.73 8.83
N PHE A 161 14.64 16.14 8.16
CA PHE A 161 13.38 16.60 8.78
C PHE A 161 12.21 16.43 7.82
N ASN A 162 10.99 16.46 8.36
CA ASN A 162 9.78 16.35 7.56
C ASN A 162 9.30 17.73 7.08
N PRO A 163 9.42 18.09 5.80
CA PRO A 163 8.96 19.40 5.31
C PRO A 163 7.43 19.59 5.41
N ALA A 164 6.64 18.52 5.51
CA ALA A 164 5.20 18.61 5.66
C ALA A 164 4.78 19.14 7.05
N ASP A 165 5.67 19.13 8.05
CA ASP A 165 5.38 19.71 9.38
C ASP A 165 5.19 21.23 9.31
N LYS A 166 5.83 21.91 8.34
CA LYS A 166 5.78 23.36 8.16
C LYS A 166 4.66 23.84 7.22
N VAL A 167 3.84 22.91 6.70
CA VAL A 167 2.81 23.23 5.72
C VAL A 167 1.48 23.57 6.40
N GLU A 168 0.84 24.64 5.97
CA GLU A 168 -0.49 25.00 6.46
C GLU A 168 -1.56 24.13 5.79
N ARG A 169 -2.31 23.42 6.63
CA ARG A 169 -3.43 22.59 6.19
C ARG A 169 -4.68 23.46 5.99
N PRO A 170 -5.47 23.21 4.92
CA PRO A 170 -6.72 23.93 4.75
C PRO A 170 -7.68 23.62 5.91
N LYS A 171 -8.46 24.62 6.32
CA LYS A 171 -9.48 24.44 7.36
C LYS A 171 -10.64 23.63 6.81
N LYS A 172 -11.02 22.57 7.53
CA LYS A 172 -12.21 21.80 7.19
C LYS A 172 -13.45 22.63 7.47
N GLN A 173 -14.29 22.82 6.48
CA GLN A 173 -15.61 23.41 6.69
C GLN A 173 -16.47 22.48 7.55
N ARG A 174 -17.18 23.04 8.51
CA ARG A 174 -18.09 22.28 9.34
C ARG A 174 -19.31 21.88 8.51
N TYR A 175 -19.46 20.60 8.28
CA TYR A 175 -20.64 20.09 7.61
C TYR A 175 -21.76 19.93 8.65
N ILE A 176 -22.90 20.57 8.44
CA ILE A 176 -24.11 20.34 9.22
C ILE A 176 -24.79 19.12 8.59
N VAL A 177 -24.89 18.06 9.34
CA VAL A 177 -25.58 16.84 8.88
C VAL A 177 -27.07 17.13 8.81
N ASP A 178 -27.65 16.91 7.67
CA ASP A 178 -29.07 16.86 7.50
C ASP A 178 -29.60 15.45 7.81
N TYR A 179 -30.76 15.36 8.39
CA TYR A 179 -31.38 14.09 8.79
C TYR A 179 -32.88 14.11 8.46
N TYR A 180 -33.40 12.93 8.17
CA TYR A 180 -34.82 12.79 7.93
C TYR A 180 -35.64 13.06 9.21
N ARG A 181 -36.67 13.89 9.09
CA ARG A 181 -37.69 14.01 10.11
C ARG A 181 -38.57 12.77 10.09
N GLN A 182 -39.37 12.56 11.14
CA GLN A 182 -40.23 11.39 11.27
C GLN A 182 -41.09 11.17 10.02
N GLU A 183 -41.79 12.19 9.57
CA GLU A 183 -42.69 12.13 8.40
C GLU A 183 -41.96 11.81 7.09
N GLU A 184 -40.72 12.28 6.95
CA GLU A 184 -39.85 11.98 5.79
C GLU A 184 -39.34 10.56 5.82
N LEU A 185 -39.00 10.06 7.04
CA LEU A 185 -38.62 8.68 7.25
C LEU A 185 -39.79 7.71 6.96
N GLU A 186 -40.98 8.01 7.45
CA GLU A 186 -42.20 7.22 7.18
C GLU A 186 -42.48 7.12 5.68
N ARG A 187 -42.37 8.25 4.94
CA ARG A 187 -42.50 8.28 3.47
C ARG A 187 -41.41 7.45 2.78
N LEU A 188 -40.15 7.52 3.25
CA LEU A 188 -39.07 6.70 2.71
C LEU A 188 -39.35 5.21 2.91
N LEU A 189 -39.77 4.80 4.10
CA LEU A 189 -40.08 3.41 4.43
C LEU A 189 -41.24 2.88 3.58
N GLU A 190 -42.30 3.65 3.40
CA GLU A 190 -43.42 3.27 2.55
C GLU A 190 -43.03 3.18 1.07
N ALA A 191 -42.28 4.17 0.57
CA ALA A 191 -41.81 4.17 -0.82
C ALA A 191 -40.82 3.01 -1.13
N SER A 192 -40.13 2.50 -0.12
CA SER A 192 -39.18 1.37 -0.26
C SER A 192 -39.80 0.00 0.01
N LYS A 193 -41.07 -0.11 0.37
CA LYS A 193 -41.72 -1.32 0.88
C LYS A 193 -41.57 -2.54 -0.06
N ASP A 194 -41.78 -2.31 -1.36
CA ASP A 194 -41.69 -3.37 -2.38
C ASP A 194 -40.31 -3.49 -3.01
N HIS A 195 -39.32 -2.72 -2.53
CA HIS A 195 -37.98 -2.77 -3.06
C HIS A 195 -37.18 -3.91 -2.44
N SER A 196 -36.31 -4.55 -3.22
CA SER A 196 -35.44 -5.65 -2.76
C SER A 196 -34.55 -5.31 -1.57
N TYR A 197 -34.26 -4.03 -1.35
CA TYR A 197 -33.50 -3.52 -0.21
C TYR A 197 -34.35 -2.97 0.94
N SER A 198 -35.70 -3.21 0.94
CA SER A 198 -36.59 -2.70 1.96
C SER A 198 -36.12 -3.05 3.38
N LEU A 199 -35.82 -4.32 3.64
CA LEU A 199 -35.33 -4.77 4.94
C LEU A 199 -34.01 -4.08 5.31
N LEU A 200 -33.09 -3.91 4.38
CA LEU A 200 -31.81 -3.24 4.63
C LEU A 200 -32.03 -1.77 5.02
N ILE A 201 -32.94 -1.08 4.34
CA ILE A 201 -33.30 0.31 4.64
C ILE A 201 -33.92 0.41 6.04
N GLN A 202 -34.88 -0.46 6.37
CA GLN A 202 -35.50 -0.51 7.68
C GLN A 202 -34.49 -0.76 8.79
N MET A 203 -33.65 -1.80 8.66
CA MET A 203 -32.61 -2.13 9.64
C MET A 203 -31.65 -0.96 9.85
N THR A 204 -31.25 -0.30 8.76
CA THR A 204 -30.35 0.85 8.84
C THR A 204 -31.03 2.05 9.52
N ALA A 205 -32.29 2.30 9.22
CA ALA A 205 -33.05 3.41 9.79
C ALA A 205 -33.30 3.22 11.29
N PHE A 206 -33.74 2.03 11.72
CA PHE A 206 -34.09 1.77 13.12
C PHE A 206 -32.89 1.58 14.03
N TYR A 207 -31.83 0.89 13.55
CA TYR A 207 -30.68 0.54 14.39
C TYR A 207 -29.46 1.43 14.15
N GLY A 208 -29.51 2.38 13.20
CA GLY A 208 -28.39 3.26 12.90
C GLY A 208 -27.17 2.53 12.35
N LEU A 209 -27.36 1.40 11.68
CA LEU A 209 -26.27 0.58 11.18
C LEU A 209 -25.46 1.31 10.10
N ARG A 210 -24.11 1.20 10.17
CA ARG A 210 -23.27 1.62 9.06
C ARG A 210 -23.48 0.67 7.87
N ARG A 211 -23.30 1.18 6.65
CA ARG A 211 -23.42 0.37 5.43
C ARG A 211 -22.67 -0.96 5.50
N SER A 212 -21.43 -0.95 6.00
CA SER A 212 -20.62 -2.16 6.12
C SER A 212 -21.11 -3.13 7.18
N GLU A 213 -21.76 -2.66 8.22
CA GLU A 213 -22.37 -3.44 9.29
C GLU A 213 -23.67 -4.09 8.79
N ALA A 214 -24.51 -3.31 8.13
CA ALA A 214 -25.75 -3.81 7.56
C ALA A 214 -25.51 -4.88 6.47
N LEU A 215 -24.51 -4.67 5.59
CA LEU A 215 -24.12 -5.66 4.57
C LEU A 215 -23.42 -6.89 5.16
N GLY A 216 -22.81 -6.75 6.33
CA GLY A 216 -22.12 -7.83 7.03
C GLY A 216 -22.99 -8.60 8.03
N LEU A 217 -24.25 -8.20 8.24
CA LEU A 217 -25.13 -8.85 9.22
C LEU A 217 -25.42 -10.30 8.83
N LYS A 218 -25.23 -11.22 9.76
CA LYS A 218 -25.49 -12.65 9.61
C LYS A 218 -26.59 -13.10 10.56
N TRP A 219 -27.25 -14.20 10.24
CA TRP A 219 -28.31 -14.77 11.08
C TRP A 219 -27.83 -15.17 12.47
N ASP A 220 -26.57 -15.62 12.62
CA ASP A 220 -25.94 -15.99 13.90
C ASP A 220 -25.64 -14.78 14.82
N ALA A 221 -25.80 -13.57 14.29
CA ALA A 221 -25.66 -12.34 15.05
C ALA A 221 -27.00 -11.85 15.66
N ILE A 222 -28.12 -12.54 15.37
CA ILE A 222 -29.45 -12.20 15.84
C ILE A 222 -29.88 -13.23 16.90
N ASP A 223 -30.10 -12.76 18.10
CA ASP A 223 -30.63 -13.56 19.21
C ASP A 223 -32.13 -13.25 19.39
N PHE A 224 -32.97 -14.16 18.93
CA PHE A 224 -34.43 -14.02 19.01
C PHE A 224 -35.03 -14.30 20.42
N GLU A 225 -34.24 -14.90 21.32
CA GLU A 225 -34.66 -15.11 22.70
C GLU A 225 -34.47 -13.86 23.54
N ARG A 226 -33.40 -13.09 23.22
CA ARG A 226 -33.04 -11.86 23.94
C ARG A 226 -33.41 -10.59 23.18
N ASP A 227 -34.00 -10.71 22.00
CA ASP A 227 -34.31 -9.59 21.09
C ASP A 227 -33.13 -8.68 20.83
N THR A 228 -31.94 -9.28 20.61
CA THR A 228 -30.72 -8.51 20.42
C THR A 228 -30.04 -8.81 19.09
N ILE A 229 -29.37 -7.79 18.54
CA ILE A 229 -28.50 -7.90 17.36
C ILE A 229 -27.08 -7.51 17.78
N THR A 230 -26.12 -8.40 17.56
CA THR A 230 -24.71 -8.14 17.86
C THR A 230 -23.93 -7.90 16.57
N ILE A 231 -23.34 -6.72 16.40
CA ILE A 231 -22.55 -6.39 15.22
C ILE A 231 -21.14 -6.99 15.34
N LYS A 232 -20.95 -8.19 14.80
CA LYS A 232 -19.67 -8.93 14.84
C LYS A 232 -18.91 -8.91 13.51
N HIS A 233 -19.62 -8.66 12.40
CA HIS A 233 -19.07 -8.82 11.06
C HIS A 233 -19.36 -7.60 10.20
N ILE A 234 -18.39 -7.23 9.37
CA ILE A 234 -18.54 -6.13 8.42
C ILE A 234 -18.14 -6.59 7.02
N VAL A 235 -18.87 -6.10 6.02
CA VAL A 235 -18.57 -6.34 4.60
C VAL A 235 -18.40 -5.00 3.89
N THR A 236 -17.29 -4.84 3.18
CA THR A 236 -17.02 -3.66 2.38
C THR A 236 -16.27 -4.05 1.12
N ASN A 237 -15.98 -3.09 0.25
CA ASN A 237 -15.14 -3.30 -0.91
C ASN A 237 -13.87 -2.47 -0.84
N ALA A 238 -12.80 -2.96 -1.45
CA ALA A 238 -11.54 -2.26 -1.65
C ALA A 238 -11.05 -2.47 -3.09
N LYS A 239 -10.43 -1.46 -3.67
CA LYS A 239 -9.80 -1.58 -4.98
C LYS A 239 -8.31 -1.84 -4.79
N ILE A 240 -7.88 -3.10 -5.02
CA ILE A 240 -6.50 -3.56 -4.85
C ILE A 240 -5.98 -3.98 -6.22
N ASP A 241 -4.83 -3.45 -6.61
CA ASP A 241 -4.19 -3.72 -7.91
C ASP A 241 -5.15 -3.62 -9.11
N GLY A 242 -6.03 -2.59 -9.05
CA GLY A 242 -7.02 -2.31 -10.10
C GLY A 242 -8.31 -3.13 -10.02
N LYS A 243 -8.36 -4.20 -9.23
CA LYS A 243 -9.52 -5.06 -9.05
C LYS A 243 -10.32 -4.67 -7.80
N CYS A 244 -11.65 -4.78 -7.90
CA CYS A 244 -12.54 -4.58 -6.75
C CYS A 244 -12.65 -5.90 -5.99
N GLU A 245 -12.23 -5.93 -4.72
CA GLU A 245 -12.31 -7.07 -3.84
C GLU A 245 -13.33 -6.81 -2.74
N ILE A 246 -14.14 -7.84 -2.40
CA ILE A 246 -14.98 -7.81 -1.21
C ILE A 246 -14.09 -8.13 -0.01
N VAL A 247 -14.10 -7.21 0.96
CA VAL A 247 -13.34 -7.35 2.21
C VAL A 247 -14.32 -7.64 3.33
N CYS A 248 -14.18 -8.82 3.93
CA CYS A 248 -14.92 -9.27 5.09
C CYS A 248 -14.01 -9.18 6.33
N ALA A 249 -14.52 -8.73 7.45
CA ALA A 249 -13.81 -8.69 8.71
C ALA A 249 -14.75 -8.99 9.89
N ASP A 250 -14.28 -9.84 10.81
CA ASP A 250 -15.02 -10.22 12.03
C ASP A 250 -14.72 -9.23 13.16
N ARG A 251 -14.91 -7.92 12.88
CA ARG A 251 -14.77 -6.86 13.88
C ARG A 251 -15.49 -5.58 13.44
N ALA A 252 -16.01 -4.86 14.41
CA ALA A 252 -16.51 -3.51 14.19
C ALA A 252 -15.33 -2.53 13.99
N LYS A 253 -15.56 -1.42 13.29
CA LYS A 253 -14.55 -0.41 12.97
C LYS A 253 -13.93 0.27 14.19
N THR A 254 -14.64 0.31 15.29
CA THR A 254 -14.20 0.91 16.57
C THR A 254 -14.60 0.03 17.74
N LYS A 255 -13.84 0.08 18.85
CA LYS A 255 -14.16 -0.63 20.10
C LYS A 255 -15.52 -0.25 20.68
N SER A 256 -16.04 0.95 20.40
CA SER A 256 -17.35 1.43 20.79
C SER A 256 -18.51 0.95 19.93
N SER A 257 -18.25 0.10 18.93
CA SER A 257 -19.25 -0.52 18.06
C SER A 257 -19.45 -2.01 18.38
N LEU A 258 -18.97 -2.45 19.54
CA LEU A 258 -19.20 -3.80 20.09
C LEU A 258 -20.34 -3.75 21.09
#